data_e0f15826ea0bf811825e43310dad0f22
#
_entry.id   e0f15826ea0bf811825e43310dad0f22
#
_cell.length_a   1.000
_cell.length_b   1.000
_cell.length_c   1.000
_cell.angle_alpha   90.00
_cell.angle_beta   90.00
_cell.angle_gamma   90.00
#
_symmetry.space_group_name_H-M   'P 1'
#
loop_
_entity.id
_entity.type
_entity.pdbx_description
1 polymer ?
#
loop_
_entity_poly.entity_id
_entity_poly.type
_entity_poly.pdbx_seq_one_letter_code
_entity_poly.pdbx_strand_id
1 'polypeptide(L)'
;VQRDRADPRGRARASEHVAGLSSLLEELRSAERPTLLVLGEPPPRPGTVALLSGSFDPPTVGHLALAEAVRAEADLVLLVYSARTLPKEPGTPPPLLAEEARVEAMRALAGGRPWLRAALCSHGLLADQARAAAERFPGARLLLAMGSDKALQLLDPRWYEDRDRTLEELFALAEVRYGVRAGDEGRVEAALAEPGNARWRTRFRRVELAPGAALVSSRAVREDLREGRSVEGRVPPEVLRILERVLS
;
A
#
# COMPACT_ATOMS: atom_id res chain seq x y z
N VAL A 1 -22.31 16.33 35.58
CA VAL A 1 -21.09 16.23 34.73
C VAL A 1 -20.40 14.93 35.12
N GLN A 2 -20.70 13.89 34.40
CA GLN A 2 -20.13 12.56 34.61
C GLN A 2 -18.82 12.50 33.82
N ARG A 3 -17.68 12.55 34.51
CA ARG A 3 -16.37 12.37 33.89
C ARG A 3 -16.23 10.90 33.49
N ASP A 4 -16.15 10.67 32.20
CA ASP A 4 -15.88 9.38 31.58
C ASP A 4 -14.55 8.85 32.14
N ARG A 5 -14.61 7.79 32.96
CA ARG A 5 -13.45 7.12 33.51
C ARG A 5 -12.84 6.27 32.39
N ALA A 6 -11.79 6.79 31.78
CA ALA A 6 -11.01 6.05 30.78
C ALA A 6 -10.63 4.64 31.32
N ASP A 7 -11.03 3.61 30.60
CA ASP A 7 -10.75 2.21 30.96
C ASP A 7 -9.21 1.93 30.95
N PRO A 8 -8.60 1.70 32.13
CA PRO A 8 -7.16 1.48 32.25
C PRO A 8 -6.70 0.17 31.58
N ARG A 9 -7.59 -0.82 31.44
CA ARG A 9 -7.29 -2.10 30.79
C ARG A 9 -7.23 -1.96 29.26
N GLY A 10 -8.07 -1.09 28.69
CA GLY A 10 -8.03 -0.75 27.26
C GLY A 10 -6.72 -0.04 26.89
N ARG A 11 -6.25 0.89 27.73
CA ARG A 11 -4.96 1.57 27.54
C ARG A 11 -3.75 0.65 27.64
N ALA A 12 -3.73 -0.27 28.61
CA ALA A 12 -2.65 -1.23 28.75
C ALA A 12 -2.54 -2.16 27.54
N ARG A 13 -3.67 -2.72 27.06
CA ARG A 13 -3.70 -3.57 25.86
C ARG A 13 -3.28 -2.82 24.58
N ALA A 14 -3.68 -1.57 24.43
CA ALA A 14 -3.26 -0.73 23.30
C ALA A 14 -1.74 -0.48 23.34
N SER A 15 -1.17 -0.20 24.53
CA SER A 15 0.27 0.02 24.73
C SER A 15 1.08 -1.25 24.42
N GLU A 16 0.66 -2.42 24.89
CA GLU A 16 1.30 -3.71 24.61
C GLU A 16 1.25 -4.04 23.11
N HIS A 17 0.13 -3.74 22.46
CA HIS A 17 -0.05 -3.99 21.03
C HIS A 17 0.86 -3.08 20.18
N VAL A 18 0.99 -1.81 20.54
CA VAL A 18 1.91 -0.86 19.88
C VAL A 18 3.36 -1.27 20.09
N ALA A 19 3.75 -1.64 21.31
CA ALA A 19 5.11 -2.11 21.61
C ALA A 19 5.48 -3.36 20.79
N GLY A 20 4.54 -4.30 20.62
CA GLY A 20 4.74 -5.48 19.79
C GLY A 20 4.90 -5.14 18.30
N LEU A 21 4.19 -4.13 17.80
CA LEU A 21 4.30 -3.70 16.42
C LEU A 21 5.61 -2.97 16.14
N SER A 22 6.06 -2.10 17.04
CA SER A 22 7.36 -1.41 16.93
C SER A 22 8.52 -2.41 16.91
N SER A 23 8.50 -3.42 17.79
CA SER A 23 9.50 -4.50 17.81
C SER A 23 9.52 -5.28 16.49
N LEU A 24 8.35 -5.59 15.94
CA LEU A 24 8.21 -6.29 14.67
C LEU A 24 8.74 -5.48 13.48
N LEU A 25 8.47 -4.17 13.45
CA LEU A 25 9.01 -3.27 12.42
C LEU A 25 10.54 -3.20 12.51
N GLU A 26 11.11 -3.19 13.71
CA GLU A 26 12.56 -3.17 13.91
C GLU A 26 13.21 -4.49 13.48
N GLU A 27 12.61 -5.63 13.80
CA GLU A 27 13.04 -6.93 13.31
C GLU A 27 13.02 -6.99 11.76
N LEU A 28 11.96 -6.48 11.13
CA LEU A 28 11.90 -6.41 9.68
C LEU A 28 12.94 -5.45 9.08
N ARG A 29 13.30 -4.36 9.76
CA ARG A 29 14.38 -3.47 9.32
C ARG A 29 15.74 -4.15 9.34
N SER A 30 15.99 -5.04 10.27
CA SER A 30 17.24 -5.78 10.36
C SER A 30 17.31 -7.01 9.46
N ALA A 31 16.20 -7.44 8.85
CA ALA A 31 16.17 -8.61 7.99
C ALA A 31 17.11 -8.47 6.78
N GLU A 32 18.01 -9.45 6.58
CA GLU A 32 18.96 -9.45 5.46
C GLU A 32 18.27 -9.76 4.13
N ARG A 33 17.25 -10.61 4.16
CA ARG A 33 16.49 -11.01 2.97
C ARG A 33 15.13 -10.34 2.93
N PRO A 34 14.57 -10.08 1.73
CA PRO A 34 13.20 -9.63 1.59
C PRO A 34 12.23 -10.59 2.29
N THR A 35 11.51 -10.08 3.27
CA THR A 35 10.59 -10.84 4.10
C THR A 35 9.22 -10.19 4.10
N LEU A 36 8.16 -10.97 3.90
CA LEU A 36 6.77 -10.52 3.92
C LEU A 36 6.02 -11.19 5.08
N LEU A 37 5.48 -10.37 5.96
CA LEU A 37 4.64 -10.79 7.07
C LEU A 37 3.20 -10.32 6.86
N VAL A 38 2.25 -11.26 6.80
CA VAL A 38 0.82 -10.95 6.71
C VAL A 38 0.26 -10.81 8.11
N LEU A 39 -0.44 -9.72 8.37
CA LEU A 39 -1.07 -9.46 9.66
C LEU A 39 -2.47 -10.12 9.72
N GLY A 40 -2.60 -11.17 10.50
CA GLY A 40 -3.76 -12.05 10.58
C GLY A 40 -3.66 -13.23 9.61
N GLU A 41 -4.67 -14.10 9.64
CA GLU A 41 -4.69 -15.30 8.80
C GLU A 41 -5.15 -14.98 7.39
N PRO A 42 -4.31 -15.23 6.36
CA PRO A 42 -4.73 -15.15 4.96
C PRO A 42 -5.57 -16.37 4.57
N PRO A 43 -6.34 -16.30 3.47
CA PRO A 43 -6.96 -17.47 2.88
C PRO A 43 -5.95 -18.59 2.66
N PRO A 44 -6.30 -19.87 2.89
CA PRO A 44 -5.40 -20.96 2.63
C PRO A 44 -5.12 -21.09 1.12
N ARG A 45 -3.84 -21.08 0.73
CA ARG A 45 -3.36 -21.30 -0.64
C ARG A 45 -4.06 -20.44 -1.69
N PRO A 46 -3.98 -19.10 -1.62
CA PRO A 46 -4.55 -18.25 -2.67
C PRO A 46 -3.85 -18.53 -4.00
N GLY A 47 -4.62 -18.71 -5.08
CA GLY A 47 -4.10 -18.92 -6.42
C GLY A 47 -3.53 -17.63 -7.04
N THR A 48 -4.10 -16.47 -6.64
CA THR A 48 -3.63 -15.15 -7.07
C THR A 48 -3.55 -14.20 -5.88
N VAL A 49 -2.41 -13.53 -5.70
CA VAL A 49 -2.16 -12.54 -4.66
C VAL A 49 -1.82 -11.19 -5.28
N ALA A 50 -2.54 -10.15 -4.91
CA ALA A 50 -2.24 -8.78 -5.32
C ALA A 50 -1.55 -8.01 -4.19
N LEU A 51 -0.45 -7.32 -4.50
CA LEU A 51 0.30 -6.47 -3.59
C LEU A 51 -0.01 -5.01 -3.91
N LEU A 52 -0.64 -4.29 -3.00
CA LEU A 52 -0.83 -2.85 -3.05
C LEU A 52 0.16 -2.20 -2.09
N SER A 53 1.30 -1.77 -2.62
CA SER A 53 2.37 -1.16 -1.83
C SER A 53 2.15 0.34 -1.67
N GLY A 54 2.26 0.83 -0.43
CA GLY A 54 2.07 2.24 -0.13
C GLY A 54 2.59 2.67 1.23
N SER A 55 2.65 4.00 1.44
CA SER A 55 2.97 4.58 2.75
C SER A 55 1.76 4.63 3.69
N PHE A 56 0.54 4.55 3.15
CA PHE A 56 -0.74 4.55 3.88
C PHE A 56 -0.83 5.63 4.98
N ASP A 57 -0.51 6.84 4.61
CA ASP A 57 -0.42 7.99 5.50
C ASP A 57 -1.44 9.09 5.13
N PRO A 58 -2.73 8.89 5.41
CA PRO A 58 -3.40 7.64 5.79
C PRO A 58 -3.82 6.77 4.57
N PRO A 59 -4.37 5.54 4.78
CA PRO A 59 -5.16 4.84 3.77
C PRO A 59 -6.37 5.67 3.35
N THR A 60 -6.70 5.69 2.05
CA THR A 60 -7.79 6.51 1.50
C THR A 60 -8.81 5.64 0.76
N VAL A 61 -9.97 6.23 0.41
CA VAL A 61 -10.94 5.55 -0.48
C VAL A 61 -10.33 5.20 -1.83
N GLY A 62 -9.30 5.92 -2.30
CA GLY A 62 -8.55 5.58 -3.51
C GLY A 62 -7.76 4.27 -3.38
N HIS A 63 -7.17 3.99 -2.22
CA HIS A 63 -6.53 2.70 -1.97
C HIS A 63 -7.54 1.56 -1.90
N LEU A 64 -8.68 1.79 -1.23
CA LEU A 64 -9.75 0.79 -1.15
C LEU A 64 -10.32 0.49 -2.54
N ALA A 65 -10.62 1.51 -3.33
CA ALA A 65 -11.14 1.34 -4.70
C ALA A 65 -10.17 0.55 -5.60
N LEU A 66 -8.85 0.80 -5.48
CA LEU A 66 -7.85 0.02 -6.21
C LEU A 66 -7.79 -1.43 -5.72
N ALA A 67 -7.87 -1.66 -4.42
CA ALA A 67 -7.92 -3.01 -3.85
C ALA A 67 -9.18 -3.77 -4.31
N GLU A 68 -10.33 -3.10 -4.35
CA GLU A 68 -11.59 -3.67 -4.86
C GLU A 68 -11.54 -3.96 -6.37
N ALA A 69 -10.93 -3.08 -7.15
CA ALA A 69 -10.78 -3.29 -8.60
C ALA A 69 -9.92 -4.51 -8.92
N VAL A 70 -8.81 -4.72 -8.20
CA VAL A 70 -7.93 -5.89 -8.44
C VAL A 70 -8.47 -7.18 -7.84
N ARG A 71 -9.39 -7.11 -6.88
CA ARG A 71 -10.06 -8.28 -6.29
C ARG A 71 -10.75 -9.17 -7.34
N ALA A 72 -11.20 -8.59 -8.45
CA ALA A 72 -11.79 -9.37 -9.54
C ALA A 72 -10.84 -10.44 -10.12
N GLU A 73 -9.53 -10.26 -9.95
CA GLU A 73 -8.49 -11.16 -10.44
C GLU A 73 -7.67 -11.81 -9.29
N ALA A 74 -7.90 -11.42 -8.03
CA ALA A 74 -7.08 -11.87 -6.91
C ALA A 74 -7.93 -12.47 -5.78
N ASP A 75 -7.49 -13.63 -5.25
CA ASP A 75 -8.10 -14.26 -4.08
C ASP A 75 -7.73 -13.52 -2.79
N LEU A 76 -6.54 -12.89 -2.78
CA LEU A 76 -6.01 -12.14 -1.66
C LEU A 76 -5.39 -10.84 -2.15
N VAL A 77 -5.76 -9.72 -1.53
CA VAL A 77 -5.12 -8.42 -1.72
C VAL A 77 -4.38 -8.05 -0.43
N LEU A 78 -3.11 -7.68 -0.55
CA LEU A 78 -2.27 -7.26 0.55
C LEU A 78 -2.00 -5.75 0.46
N LEU A 79 -2.37 -5.00 1.49
CA LEU A 79 -1.86 -3.65 1.71
C LEU A 79 -0.46 -3.81 2.29
N VAL A 80 0.57 -3.46 1.53
CA VAL A 80 1.97 -3.71 1.92
C VAL A 80 2.63 -2.42 2.39
N TYR A 81 3.00 -2.37 3.66
CA TYR A 81 3.86 -1.33 4.24
C TYR A 81 5.30 -1.83 4.34
N SER A 82 6.26 -1.02 3.91
CA SER A 82 7.68 -1.39 3.95
C SER A 82 8.36 -0.78 5.17
N ALA A 83 8.99 -1.61 6.00
CA ALA A 83 9.75 -1.17 7.16
C ALA A 83 10.98 -0.33 6.75
N ARG A 84 11.63 -0.67 5.64
CA ARG A 84 12.65 0.16 4.98
C ARG A 84 11.98 0.96 3.87
N THR A 85 11.77 2.24 4.11
CA THR A 85 11.19 3.14 3.09
C THR A 85 12.27 3.63 2.15
N LEU A 86 11.94 3.71 0.85
CA LEU A 86 12.82 4.35 -0.12
C LEU A 86 12.92 5.85 0.15
N PRO A 87 14.08 6.47 -0.18
CA PRO A 87 14.22 7.91 -0.10
C PRO A 87 13.09 8.61 -0.86
N LYS A 88 12.52 9.64 -0.26
CA LYS A 88 11.51 10.48 -0.91
C LYS A 88 12.20 11.63 -1.64
N GLU A 89 11.51 12.22 -2.60
CA GLU A 89 11.97 13.42 -3.27
C GLU A 89 12.28 14.53 -2.26
N PRO A 90 13.36 15.32 -2.49
CA PRO A 90 13.66 16.48 -1.64
C PRO A 90 12.43 17.39 -1.51
N GLY A 91 12.20 17.91 -0.31
CA GLY A 91 11.02 18.75 -0.04
C GLY A 91 9.72 18.00 0.26
N THR A 92 9.71 16.67 0.21
CA THR A 92 8.52 15.92 0.66
C THR A 92 8.30 16.14 2.15
N PRO A 93 7.12 16.63 2.58
CA PRO A 93 6.82 16.82 4.00
C PRO A 93 6.93 15.52 4.79
N PRO A 94 7.30 15.59 6.08
CA PRO A 94 7.34 14.41 6.93
C PRO A 94 5.96 13.74 6.99
N PRO A 95 5.93 12.46 7.30
CA PRO A 95 4.67 11.74 7.48
C PRO A 95 3.80 12.41 8.56
N LEU A 96 2.49 12.31 8.41
CA LEU A 96 1.53 12.79 9.40
C LEU A 96 1.37 11.78 10.54
N LEU A 97 1.28 10.50 10.19
CA LEU A 97 1.07 9.42 11.14
C LEU A 97 2.37 8.70 11.46
N ALA A 98 2.54 8.31 12.73
CA ALA A 98 3.54 7.33 13.13
C ALA A 98 3.34 6.01 12.39
N GLU A 99 4.37 5.19 12.26
CA GLU A 99 4.32 3.94 11.50
C GLU A 99 3.28 2.98 12.05
N GLU A 100 3.21 2.85 13.36
CA GLU A 100 2.24 2.01 14.06
C GLU A 100 0.79 2.43 13.75
N ALA A 101 0.53 3.74 13.75
CA ALA A 101 -0.80 4.27 13.42
C ALA A 101 -1.19 3.99 11.97
N ARG A 102 -0.23 4.02 11.03
CA ARG A 102 -0.49 3.65 9.62
C ARG A 102 -0.82 2.17 9.49
N VAL A 103 -0.05 1.30 10.15
CA VAL A 103 -0.30 -0.14 10.16
C VAL A 103 -1.64 -0.46 10.81
N GLU A 104 -1.98 0.22 11.89
CA GLU A 104 -3.29 0.10 12.54
C GLU A 104 -4.43 0.54 11.61
N ALA A 105 -4.28 1.65 10.89
CA ALA A 105 -5.24 2.12 9.91
C ALA A 105 -5.40 1.13 8.73
N MET A 106 -4.30 0.50 8.28
CA MET A 106 -4.35 -0.57 7.27
C MET A 106 -5.11 -1.81 7.79
N ARG A 107 -4.88 -2.20 9.05
CA ARG A 107 -5.62 -3.31 9.67
C ARG A 107 -7.09 -2.99 9.84
N ALA A 108 -7.42 -1.76 10.24
CA ALA A 108 -8.80 -1.29 10.32
C ALA A 108 -9.48 -1.34 8.94
N LEU A 109 -8.80 -0.86 7.89
CA LEU A 109 -9.29 -0.94 6.52
C LEU A 109 -9.51 -2.38 6.05
N ALA A 110 -8.62 -3.31 6.43
CA ALA A 110 -8.76 -4.73 6.09
C ALA A 110 -9.87 -5.44 6.90
N GLY A 111 -10.26 -4.88 8.05
CA GLY A 111 -11.26 -5.45 8.93
C GLY A 111 -12.61 -5.69 8.23
N GLY A 112 -13.22 -6.86 8.47
CA GLY A 112 -14.48 -7.24 7.83
C GLY A 112 -14.37 -7.63 6.34
N ARG A 113 -13.17 -7.60 5.75
CA ARG A 113 -12.92 -7.99 4.35
C ARG A 113 -12.03 -9.22 4.28
N PRO A 114 -12.59 -10.44 4.13
CA PRO A 114 -11.80 -11.68 4.20
C PRO A 114 -10.74 -11.80 3.09
N TRP A 115 -10.89 -11.07 2.00
CA TRP A 115 -9.97 -11.01 0.86
C TRP A 115 -8.88 -9.94 0.97
N LEU A 116 -8.94 -9.05 2.00
CA LEU A 116 -7.99 -7.95 2.19
C LEU A 116 -7.23 -8.17 3.50
N ARG A 117 -5.91 -8.01 3.48
CA ARG A 117 -5.05 -8.07 4.67
C ARG A 117 -4.03 -6.95 4.66
N ALA A 118 -3.65 -6.48 5.83
CA ALA A 118 -2.46 -5.68 6.00
C ALA A 118 -1.24 -6.61 6.02
N ALA A 119 -0.13 -6.14 5.44
CA ALA A 119 1.13 -6.87 5.44
C ALA A 119 2.29 -5.91 5.63
N LEU A 120 3.37 -6.40 6.23
CA LEU A 120 4.62 -5.69 6.41
C LEU A 120 5.68 -6.36 5.54
N CYS A 121 6.47 -5.54 4.84
CA CYS A 121 7.63 -6.03 4.10
C CYS A 121 8.91 -5.37 4.64
N SER A 122 9.98 -6.13 4.74
CA SER A 122 11.27 -5.62 5.20
C SER A 122 11.89 -4.61 4.21
N HIS A 123 11.69 -4.80 2.90
CA HIS A 123 12.32 -4.03 1.83
C HIS A 123 11.30 -3.18 1.05
N GLY A 124 11.76 -2.01 0.57
CA GLY A 124 10.93 -1.03 -0.12
C GLY A 124 10.79 -1.21 -1.63
N LEU A 125 11.73 -1.91 -2.28
CA LEU A 125 11.69 -2.13 -3.72
C LEU A 125 10.57 -3.11 -4.09
N LEU A 126 9.85 -2.83 -5.18
CA LEU A 126 8.77 -3.69 -5.66
C LEU A 126 9.26 -5.10 -6.05
N ALA A 127 10.47 -5.21 -6.60
CA ALA A 127 11.09 -6.49 -6.91
C ALA A 127 11.33 -7.34 -5.65
N ASP A 128 11.79 -6.71 -4.57
CA ASP A 128 11.99 -7.40 -3.28
C ASP A 128 10.65 -7.82 -2.65
N GLN A 129 9.64 -6.96 -2.74
CA GLN A 129 8.29 -7.30 -2.27
C GLN A 129 7.68 -8.46 -3.07
N ALA A 130 7.86 -8.47 -4.39
CA ALA A 130 7.41 -9.56 -5.24
C ALA A 130 8.15 -10.88 -4.91
N ARG A 131 9.46 -10.81 -4.66
CA ARG A 131 10.27 -11.97 -4.25
C ARG A 131 9.81 -12.52 -2.90
N ALA A 132 9.64 -11.65 -1.90
CA ALA A 132 9.13 -12.05 -0.58
C ALA A 132 7.71 -12.63 -0.65
N ALA A 133 6.86 -12.11 -1.54
CA ALA A 133 5.52 -12.65 -1.76
C ALA A 133 5.56 -14.01 -2.47
N ALA A 134 6.44 -14.20 -3.45
CA ALA A 134 6.62 -15.51 -4.11
C ALA A 134 7.07 -16.59 -3.13
N GLU A 135 7.96 -16.26 -2.19
CA GLU A 135 8.39 -17.17 -1.13
C GLU A 135 7.25 -17.46 -0.14
N ARG A 136 6.44 -16.44 0.21
CA ARG A 136 5.33 -16.57 1.17
C ARG A 136 4.14 -17.34 0.60
N PHE A 137 3.90 -17.23 -0.71
CA PHE A 137 2.79 -17.84 -1.43
C PHE A 137 3.30 -18.63 -2.64
N PRO A 138 3.97 -19.76 -2.41
CA PRO A 138 4.58 -20.53 -3.50
C PRO A 138 3.50 -21.02 -4.49
N GLY A 139 3.74 -20.78 -5.77
CA GLY A 139 2.85 -21.14 -6.86
C GLY A 139 1.69 -20.14 -7.11
N ALA A 140 1.51 -19.12 -6.29
CA ALA A 140 0.52 -18.09 -6.55
C ALA A 140 0.97 -17.15 -7.69
N ARG A 141 0.03 -16.74 -8.53
CA ARG A 141 0.21 -15.63 -9.47
C ARG A 141 0.28 -14.32 -8.70
N LEU A 142 1.28 -13.50 -8.97
CA LEU A 142 1.45 -12.22 -8.27
C LEU A 142 1.03 -11.05 -9.16
N LEU A 143 0.25 -10.14 -8.58
CA LEU A 143 -0.14 -8.88 -9.18
C LEU A 143 0.40 -7.72 -8.32
N LEU A 144 0.89 -6.66 -8.96
CA LEU A 144 1.25 -5.41 -8.32
C LEU A 144 0.16 -4.38 -8.62
N ALA A 145 -0.61 -4.01 -7.60
CA ALA A 145 -1.66 -3.00 -7.72
C ALA A 145 -1.10 -1.61 -7.39
N MET A 146 -1.29 -0.64 -8.29
CA MET A 146 -0.75 0.71 -8.11
C MET A 146 -1.56 1.78 -8.84
N GLY A 147 -1.39 3.04 -8.45
CA GLY A 147 -1.90 4.18 -9.23
C GLY A 147 -1.05 4.44 -10.48
N SER A 148 -1.61 5.17 -11.44
CA SER A 148 -0.91 5.57 -12.67
C SER A 148 0.39 6.33 -12.41
N ASP A 149 0.44 7.17 -11.38
CA ASP A 149 1.64 7.88 -10.94
C ASP A 149 2.81 6.93 -10.63
N LYS A 150 2.52 5.84 -9.91
CA LYS A 150 3.54 4.83 -9.58
C LYS A 150 3.87 3.93 -10.78
N ALA A 151 2.90 3.66 -11.65
CA ALA A 151 3.14 2.92 -12.89
C ALA A 151 4.06 3.71 -13.84
N LEU A 152 3.88 5.03 -13.96
CA LEU A 152 4.79 5.92 -14.69
C LEU A 152 6.18 5.95 -14.07
N GLN A 153 6.28 6.05 -12.73
CA GLN A 153 7.57 6.00 -12.02
C GLN A 153 8.30 4.68 -12.27
N LEU A 154 7.57 3.55 -12.29
CA LEU A 154 8.15 2.23 -12.56
C LEU A 154 8.76 2.14 -13.96
N LEU A 155 8.22 2.84 -14.94
CA LEU A 155 8.73 2.88 -16.32
C LEU A 155 9.84 3.91 -16.54
N ASP A 156 10.01 4.87 -15.62
CA ASP A 156 10.96 5.97 -15.77
C ASP A 156 12.40 5.54 -15.42
N PRO A 157 13.36 5.57 -16.36
CA PRO A 157 14.72 5.11 -16.13
C PRO A 157 15.49 5.91 -15.08
N ARG A 158 15.06 7.15 -14.74
CA ARG A 158 15.72 8.01 -13.74
C ARG A 158 15.74 7.42 -12.32
N TRP A 159 14.91 6.42 -12.07
CA TRP A 159 14.78 5.79 -10.75
C TRP A 159 15.65 4.54 -10.56
N TYR A 160 16.49 4.20 -11.55
CA TYR A 160 17.24 2.94 -11.57
C TYR A 160 18.69 3.17 -11.97
N GLU A 161 19.59 2.38 -11.45
CA GLU A 161 20.93 2.19 -11.99
C GLU A 161 20.87 1.33 -13.26
N ASP A 162 20.15 0.21 -13.19
CA ASP A 162 19.84 -0.69 -14.31
C ASP A 162 18.35 -1.02 -14.30
N ARG A 163 17.56 -0.20 -15.00
CA ARG A 163 16.11 -0.37 -15.09
C ARG A 163 15.72 -1.67 -15.74
N ASP A 164 16.35 -2.00 -16.84
CA ASP A 164 15.92 -3.11 -17.67
C ASP A 164 16.11 -4.44 -16.93
N ARG A 165 17.23 -4.61 -16.26
CA ARG A 165 17.47 -5.75 -15.39
C ARG A 165 16.47 -5.80 -14.23
N THR A 166 16.23 -4.66 -13.57
CA THR A 166 15.28 -4.61 -12.45
C THR A 166 13.86 -4.97 -12.88
N LEU A 167 13.42 -4.49 -14.05
CA LEU A 167 12.10 -4.81 -14.60
C LEU A 167 12.01 -6.26 -15.09
N GLU A 168 13.08 -6.84 -15.63
CA GLU A 168 13.15 -8.28 -15.98
C GLU A 168 12.95 -9.14 -14.74
N GLU A 169 13.69 -8.88 -13.68
CA GLU A 169 13.56 -9.59 -12.40
C GLU A 169 12.13 -9.44 -11.83
N LEU A 170 11.57 -8.23 -11.85
CA LEU A 170 10.22 -7.97 -11.37
C LEU A 170 9.16 -8.71 -12.18
N PHE A 171 9.21 -8.60 -13.51
CA PHE A 171 8.21 -9.18 -14.40
C PHE A 171 8.38 -10.69 -14.64
N ALA A 172 9.48 -11.27 -14.19
CA ALA A 172 9.58 -12.72 -14.04
C ALA A 172 8.66 -13.25 -12.93
N LEU A 173 8.33 -12.41 -11.94
CA LEU A 173 7.54 -12.80 -10.76
C LEU A 173 6.10 -12.27 -10.80
N ALA A 174 5.87 -11.05 -11.32
CA ALA A 174 4.60 -10.36 -11.15
C ALA A 174 4.16 -9.58 -12.41
N GLU A 175 2.87 -9.25 -12.45
CA GLU A 175 2.25 -8.38 -13.45
C GLU A 175 1.70 -7.12 -12.77
N VAL A 176 1.57 -6.01 -13.50
CA VAL A 176 1.02 -4.75 -12.98
C VAL A 176 -0.46 -4.61 -13.28
N ARG A 177 -1.21 -4.18 -12.28
CA ARG A 177 -2.58 -3.67 -12.39
C ARG A 177 -2.58 -2.21 -11.96
N TYR A 178 -2.98 -1.30 -12.85
CA TYR A 178 -2.94 0.12 -12.50
C TYR A 178 -4.31 0.78 -12.66
N GLY A 179 -4.66 1.59 -11.65
CA GLY A 179 -5.80 2.48 -11.68
C GLY A 179 -5.36 3.87 -12.15
N VAL A 180 -6.11 4.47 -13.08
CA VAL A 180 -5.80 5.81 -13.59
C VAL A 180 -6.24 6.86 -12.57
N ARG A 181 -5.33 7.77 -12.21
CA ARG A 181 -5.65 8.96 -11.43
C ARG A 181 -6.11 10.08 -12.36
N ALA A 182 -6.93 10.98 -11.85
CA ALA A 182 -7.36 12.15 -12.61
C ALA A 182 -6.15 12.98 -13.09
N GLY A 183 -6.14 13.30 -14.38
CA GLY A 183 -5.05 14.01 -15.05
C GLY A 183 -3.95 13.11 -15.63
N ASP A 184 -4.04 11.79 -15.43
CA ASP A 184 -3.08 10.82 -15.97
C ASP A 184 -3.66 9.96 -17.11
N GLU A 185 -4.84 10.34 -17.63
CA GLU A 185 -5.50 9.62 -18.71
C GLU A 185 -4.60 9.49 -19.94
N GLY A 186 -4.36 8.25 -20.39
CA GLY A 186 -3.51 7.94 -21.54
C GLY A 186 -2.00 8.04 -21.31
N ARG A 187 -1.54 8.56 -20.18
CA ARG A 187 -0.10 8.76 -19.92
C ARG A 187 0.67 7.45 -19.77
N VAL A 188 0.08 6.47 -19.07
CA VAL A 188 0.71 5.14 -18.90
C VAL A 188 0.78 4.42 -20.24
N GLU A 189 -0.29 4.47 -21.04
CA GLU A 189 -0.34 3.89 -22.37
C GLU A 189 0.67 4.54 -23.32
N ALA A 190 0.81 5.87 -23.26
CA ALA A 190 1.82 6.60 -24.03
C ALA A 190 3.24 6.19 -23.59
N ALA A 191 3.52 6.11 -22.30
CA ALA A 191 4.81 5.64 -21.79
C ALA A 191 5.11 4.19 -22.22
N LEU A 192 4.12 3.31 -22.22
CA LEU A 192 4.26 1.92 -22.69
C LEU A 192 4.43 1.81 -24.22
N ALA A 193 4.05 2.84 -24.97
CA ALA A 193 4.28 2.89 -26.43
C ALA A 193 5.70 3.32 -26.80
N GLU A 194 6.45 3.91 -25.88
CA GLU A 194 7.85 4.28 -26.10
C GLU A 194 8.71 3.04 -26.42
N PRO A 195 9.66 3.12 -27.39
CA PRO A 195 10.45 1.96 -27.80
C PRO A 195 11.15 1.22 -26.65
N GLY A 196 11.67 1.96 -25.65
CA GLY A 196 12.33 1.40 -24.48
C GLY A 196 11.41 0.67 -23.50
N ASN A 197 10.08 0.88 -23.59
CA ASN A 197 9.08 0.32 -22.70
C ASN A 197 8.16 -0.70 -23.39
N ALA A 198 8.11 -0.70 -24.73
CA ALA A 198 7.15 -1.49 -25.51
C ALA A 198 7.16 -2.99 -25.18
N ARG A 199 8.34 -3.55 -24.84
CA ARG A 199 8.48 -4.96 -24.42
C ARG A 199 7.72 -5.31 -23.14
N TRP A 200 7.44 -4.32 -22.27
CA TRP A 200 6.74 -4.51 -21.01
C TRP A 200 5.23 -4.35 -21.12
N ARG A 201 4.72 -3.89 -22.25
CA ARG A 201 3.30 -3.54 -22.45
C ARG A 201 2.34 -4.66 -22.01
N THR A 202 2.66 -5.91 -22.28
CA THR A 202 1.83 -7.07 -21.92
C THR A 202 1.80 -7.36 -20.42
N ARG A 203 2.73 -6.77 -19.66
CA ARG A 203 2.80 -6.90 -18.19
C ARG A 203 1.91 -5.92 -17.46
N PHE A 204 1.40 -4.89 -18.15
CA PHE A 204 0.56 -3.86 -17.59
C PHE A 204 -0.88 -4.03 -18.06
N ARG A 205 -1.81 -3.94 -17.12
CA ARG A 205 -3.23 -3.92 -17.40
C ARG A 205 -3.91 -2.86 -16.54
N ARG A 206 -4.70 -2.01 -17.20
CA ARG A 206 -5.55 -1.02 -16.56
C ARG A 206 -6.70 -1.72 -15.81
N VAL A 207 -7.05 -1.20 -14.64
CA VAL A 207 -8.25 -1.55 -13.89
C VAL A 207 -9.12 -0.31 -13.71
N GLU A 208 -10.43 -0.49 -13.73
CA GLU A 208 -11.38 0.60 -13.54
C GLU A 208 -11.60 0.85 -12.05
N LEU A 209 -11.47 2.11 -11.65
CA LEU A 209 -11.72 2.54 -10.27
C LEU A 209 -13.17 2.99 -10.12
N ALA A 210 -13.73 2.84 -8.93
CA ALA A 210 -15.04 3.40 -8.60
C ALA A 210 -15.07 4.91 -8.85
N PRO A 211 -16.19 5.49 -9.29
CA PRO A 211 -16.33 6.92 -9.55
C PRO A 211 -15.86 7.77 -8.35
N GLY A 212 -15.11 8.83 -8.63
CA GLY A 212 -14.58 9.75 -7.62
C GLY A 212 -13.33 9.27 -6.87
N ALA A 213 -13.03 7.97 -6.84
CA ALA A 213 -11.86 7.43 -6.13
C ALA A 213 -10.53 7.88 -6.76
N ALA A 214 -10.50 8.10 -8.08
CA ALA A 214 -9.34 8.60 -8.81
C ALA A 214 -8.87 10.01 -8.37
N LEU A 215 -9.76 10.80 -7.77
CA LEU A 215 -9.49 12.17 -7.30
C LEU A 215 -8.82 12.20 -5.92
N VAL A 216 -8.85 11.10 -5.16
CA VAL A 216 -8.41 11.10 -3.76
C VAL A 216 -6.97 10.62 -3.63
N SER A 217 -6.10 11.46 -3.09
CA SER A 217 -4.71 11.13 -2.77
C SER A 217 -4.42 11.32 -1.28
N SER A 218 -3.51 10.51 -0.72
CA SER A 218 -3.05 10.70 0.67
C SER A 218 -2.37 12.05 0.89
N ARG A 219 -1.75 12.62 -0.16
CA ARG A 219 -1.15 13.97 -0.08
C ARG A 219 -2.22 15.01 0.21
N ALA A 220 -3.28 15.07 -0.60
CA ALA A 220 -4.38 16.01 -0.40
C ALA A 220 -5.07 15.81 0.95
N VAL A 221 -5.27 14.55 1.37
CA VAL A 221 -5.84 14.24 2.70
C VAL A 221 -4.95 14.77 3.82
N ARG A 222 -3.62 14.62 3.74
CA ARG A 222 -2.70 15.18 4.75
C ARG A 222 -2.70 16.71 4.80
N GLU A 223 -2.78 17.37 3.66
CA GLU A 223 -2.88 18.82 3.56
C GLU A 223 -4.13 19.31 4.28
N ASP A 224 -5.28 18.70 4.01
CA ASP A 224 -6.52 19.05 4.67
C ASP A 224 -6.50 18.80 6.18
N LEU A 225 -5.96 17.67 6.62
CA LEU A 225 -5.82 17.39 8.06
C LEU A 225 -4.92 18.40 8.77
N ARG A 226 -3.81 18.84 8.15
CA ARG A 226 -2.93 19.88 8.71
C ARG A 226 -3.61 21.25 8.82
N GLU A 227 -4.56 21.52 7.93
CA GLU A 227 -5.31 22.77 7.89
C GLU A 227 -6.66 22.67 8.64
N GLY A 228 -6.89 21.56 9.36
CA GLY A 228 -8.12 21.34 10.13
C GLY A 228 -9.37 21.13 9.27
N ARG A 229 -9.22 20.81 7.98
CA ARG A 229 -10.36 20.55 7.10
C ARG A 229 -10.84 19.09 7.24
N SER A 230 -12.15 18.89 7.06
CA SER A 230 -12.74 17.56 7.09
C SER A 230 -12.21 16.68 5.94
N VAL A 231 -11.94 15.43 6.28
CA VAL A 231 -11.54 14.37 5.33
C VAL A 231 -12.60 13.27 5.19
N GLU A 232 -13.79 13.52 5.74
CA GLU A 232 -14.93 12.62 5.59
C GLU A 232 -15.23 12.35 4.10
N GLY A 233 -15.58 11.10 3.77
CA GLY A 233 -15.78 10.67 2.38
C GLY A 233 -14.49 10.47 1.57
N ARG A 234 -13.31 10.91 2.06
CA ARG A 234 -12.02 10.69 1.40
C ARG A 234 -11.16 9.63 2.08
N VAL A 235 -11.47 9.31 3.32
CA VAL A 235 -10.94 8.14 4.02
C VAL A 235 -12.10 7.22 4.40
N PRO A 236 -11.88 5.88 4.43
CA PRO A 236 -12.89 4.95 4.91
C PRO A 236 -13.27 5.24 6.38
N PRO A 237 -14.54 5.01 6.80
CA PRO A 237 -14.99 5.33 8.16
C PRO A 237 -14.18 4.65 9.27
N GLU A 238 -13.71 3.42 9.03
CA GLU A 238 -12.84 2.70 9.96
C GLU A 238 -11.46 3.35 10.12
N VAL A 239 -10.94 3.98 9.06
CA VAL A 239 -9.69 4.74 9.09
C VAL A 239 -9.90 6.10 9.77
N LEU A 240 -11.04 6.75 9.52
CA LEU A 240 -11.38 8.04 10.13
C LEU A 240 -11.36 7.94 11.67
N ARG A 241 -11.92 6.87 12.26
CA ARG A 241 -11.87 6.61 13.70
C ARG A 241 -10.44 6.50 14.27
N ILE A 242 -9.50 5.95 13.49
CA ILE A 242 -8.09 5.91 13.89
C ILE A 242 -7.50 7.32 13.88
N LEU A 243 -7.77 8.10 12.83
CA LEU A 243 -7.28 9.49 12.71
C LEU A 243 -7.78 10.36 13.86
N GLU A 244 -9.06 10.30 14.20
CA GLU A 244 -9.66 11.03 15.30
C GLU A 244 -8.98 10.72 16.64
N ARG A 245 -8.64 9.46 16.89
CA ARG A 245 -7.97 9.02 18.11
C ARG A 245 -6.51 9.44 18.19
N VAL A 246 -5.80 9.49 17.05
CA VAL A 246 -4.34 9.70 17.01
C VAL A 246 -3.98 11.17 16.88
N LEU A 247 -4.88 11.99 16.29
CA LEU A 247 -4.66 13.41 16.04
C LEU A 247 -5.38 14.32 17.07
N SER A 248 -6.19 13.74 17.98
CA SER A 248 -6.77 14.45 19.14
C SER A 248 -5.77 14.49 20.31
#